data_67d9ec68360d8cefd843ed1f938899ac
#
_entry.id   67d9ec68360d8cefd843ed1f938899ac
#
_cell.length_a   1.000
_cell.length_b   1.000
_cell.length_c   1.000
_cell.angle_alpha   90.00
_cell.angle_beta   90.00
_cell.angle_gamma   90.00
#
_symmetry.space_group_name_H-M   'P 1'
#
loop_
_entity.id
_entity.type
_entity.pdbx_description
1 polymer ?
#
loop_
_entity_poly.entity_id
_entity_poly.type
_entity_poly.pdbx_seq_one_letter_code
_entity_poly.pdbx_strand_id
1 'polypeptide(L)'
;VDHTGIVRLGLLCSCLHECGHLLVWVLLTRLPPTLIICPTGFCLSLRGVVLTPKQFIILAAAGPAVNLVLAAGGIAWLLGHPASYRLCYFIAANLLLGAFNLLPIHGLDGWQINSNLGILFHFKIQTQKHSCVN
;
A
#
# COMPACT_ATOMS: atom_id res chain seq x y z
N VAL A 1 20.73 6.19 20.60
CA VAL A 1 20.86 4.73 20.46
C VAL A 1 19.50 4.09 20.74
N ASP A 2 18.99 3.26 19.80
CA ASP A 2 17.67 2.62 19.89
C ASP A 2 17.73 1.39 20.82
N HIS A 3 17.74 1.63 22.14
CA HIS A 3 17.82 0.56 23.16
C HIS A 3 16.56 -0.33 23.18
N THR A 4 15.41 0.19 22.76
CA THR A 4 14.13 -0.54 22.75
C THR A 4 13.93 -1.34 21.46
N GLY A 5 14.64 -1.01 20.39
CA GLY A 5 14.46 -1.58 19.05
C GLY A 5 13.21 -1.07 18.31
N ILE A 6 12.50 -0.08 18.86
CA ILE A 6 11.25 0.47 18.31
C ILE A 6 11.50 1.11 16.94
N VAL A 7 12.55 1.93 16.83
CA VAL A 7 12.87 2.62 15.57
C VAL A 7 13.20 1.61 14.47
N ARG A 8 14.01 0.60 14.79
CA ARG A 8 14.35 -0.47 13.85
C ARG A 8 13.12 -1.24 13.40
N LEU A 9 12.22 -1.52 14.33
CA LEU A 9 10.99 -2.26 14.03
C LEU A 9 10.03 -1.42 13.18
N GLY A 10 9.92 -0.12 13.44
CA GLY A 10 9.14 0.81 12.61
C GLY A 10 9.69 0.92 11.20
N LEU A 11 11.02 1.05 11.05
CA LEU A 11 11.68 1.04 9.74
C LEU A 11 11.45 -0.28 8.99
N LEU A 12 11.50 -1.41 9.68
CA LEU A 12 11.19 -2.71 9.08
C LEU A 12 9.76 -2.77 8.56
N CYS A 13 8.77 -2.30 9.35
CA CYS A 13 7.37 -2.25 8.91
C CYS A 13 7.19 -1.36 7.67
N SER A 14 7.87 -0.21 7.61
CA SER A 14 7.87 0.67 6.45
C SER A 14 8.54 0.03 5.24
N CYS A 15 9.69 -0.62 5.41
CA CYS A 15 10.34 -1.35 4.31
C CYS A 15 9.45 -2.47 3.76
N LEU A 16 8.77 -3.22 4.61
CA LEU A 16 7.86 -4.29 4.19
C LEU A 16 6.65 -3.74 3.42
N HIS A 17 6.15 -2.56 3.82
CA HIS A 17 5.13 -1.83 3.08
C HIS A 17 5.58 -1.52 1.64
N GLU A 18 6.76 -0.90 1.49
CA GLU A 18 7.33 -0.60 0.16
C GLU A 18 7.59 -1.86 -0.67
N CYS A 19 8.03 -2.95 -0.02
CA CYS A 19 8.18 -4.25 -0.69
C CYS A 19 6.88 -4.77 -1.27
N GLY A 20 5.73 -4.47 -0.64
CA GLY A 20 4.41 -4.79 -1.18
C GLY A 20 4.17 -4.13 -2.53
N HIS A 21 4.44 -2.84 -2.65
CA HIS A 21 4.32 -2.11 -3.92
C HIS A 21 5.28 -2.65 -4.98
N LEU A 22 6.54 -2.89 -4.61
CA LEU A 22 7.56 -3.43 -5.52
C LEU A 22 7.19 -4.81 -6.07
N LEU A 23 6.69 -5.68 -5.21
CA LEU A 23 6.24 -7.02 -5.60
C LEU A 23 5.12 -6.94 -6.64
N VAL A 24 4.09 -6.16 -6.36
CA VAL A 24 2.94 -6.00 -7.27
C VAL A 24 3.38 -5.30 -8.56
N TRP A 25 4.28 -4.31 -8.50
CA TRP A 25 4.86 -3.71 -9.69
C TRP A 25 5.50 -4.74 -10.61
N VAL A 26 6.39 -5.58 -10.08
CA VAL A 26 7.07 -6.62 -10.87
C VAL A 26 6.08 -7.63 -11.44
N LEU A 27 5.05 -8.00 -10.66
CA LEU A 27 4.01 -8.94 -11.13
C LEU A 27 3.17 -8.36 -12.26
N LEU A 28 2.83 -7.07 -12.21
CA LEU A 28 2.00 -6.40 -13.20
C LEU A 28 2.76 -6.04 -14.48
N THR A 29 4.01 -5.59 -14.35
CA THR A 29 4.77 -5.01 -15.45
C THR A 29 5.82 -5.93 -16.03
N ARG A 30 6.27 -6.92 -15.25
CA ARG A 30 7.44 -7.78 -15.56
C ARG A 30 8.73 -6.99 -15.78
N LEU A 31 8.79 -5.74 -15.35
CA LEU A 31 9.93 -4.84 -15.48
C LEU A 31 10.56 -4.56 -14.12
N PRO A 32 11.89 -4.33 -14.08
CA PRO A 32 12.53 -3.92 -12.83
C PRO A 32 11.97 -2.56 -12.37
N PRO A 33 11.73 -2.39 -11.07
CA PRO A 33 11.25 -1.12 -10.53
C PRO A 33 12.37 -0.06 -10.60
N THR A 34 12.02 1.14 -11.03
CA THR A 34 12.90 2.31 -10.90
C THR A 34 12.44 3.14 -9.73
N LEU A 35 13.22 3.13 -8.65
CA LEU A 35 12.92 3.91 -7.45
C LEU A 35 13.53 5.30 -7.55
N ILE A 36 12.73 6.30 -7.20
CA ILE A 36 13.17 7.69 -7.04
C ILE A 36 12.96 8.07 -5.57
N ILE A 37 13.98 8.67 -4.97
CA ILE A 37 13.87 9.19 -3.60
C ILE A 37 13.11 10.52 -3.67
N CYS A 38 11.94 10.55 -3.02
CA CYS A 38 11.10 11.74 -2.88
C CYS A 38 11.12 12.23 -1.41
N PRO A 39 10.76 13.48 -1.14
CA PRO A 39 10.67 13.98 0.24
C PRO A 39 9.66 13.20 1.12
N THR A 40 8.68 12.54 0.49
CA THR A 40 7.64 11.72 1.15
C THR A 40 8.04 10.25 1.31
N GLY A 41 9.22 9.83 0.84
CA GLY A 41 9.68 8.44 0.87
C GLY A 41 10.20 7.96 -0.49
N PHE A 42 10.01 6.68 -0.79
CA PHE A 42 10.36 6.10 -2.08
C PHE A 42 9.20 6.26 -3.07
N CYS A 43 9.47 6.89 -4.19
CA CYS A 43 8.51 7.01 -5.29
C CYS A 43 8.86 6.02 -6.40
N LEU A 44 7.89 5.24 -6.82
CA LEU A 44 8.04 4.35 -7.97
C LEU A 44 7.93 5.16 -9.26
N SER A 45 8.97 5.12 -10.09
CA SER A 45 8.96 5.77 -11.40
C SER A 45 8.19 4.94 -12.42
N LEU A 46 7.15 5.54 -12.99
CA LEU A 46 6.32 4.93 -14.02
C LEU A 46 6.85 5.16 -15.45
N ARG A 47 8.11 5.58 -15.61
CA ARG A 47 8.67 5.92 -16.93
C ARG A 47 8.49 4.78 -17.93
N GLY A 48 7.74 5.07 -19.01
CA GLY A 48 7.52 4.15 -20.12
C GLY A 48 6.47 3.06 -19.87
N VAL A 49 5.78 3.05 -18.72
CA VAL A 49 4.73 2.09 -18.41
C VAL A 49 3.39 2.80 -18.25
N VAL A 50 2.40 2.36 -19.02
CA VAL A 50 1.02 2.83 -18.91
C VAL A 50 0.22 1.76 -18.16
N LEU A 51 -0.15 2.06 -16.92
CA LEU A 51 -1.04 1.21 -16.12
C LEU A 51 -2.50 1.62 -16.29
N THR A 52 -3.38 0.64 -16.30
CA THR A 52 -4.82 0.91 -16.23
C THR A 52 -5.22 1.40 -14.82
N PRO A 53 -6.35 2.13 -14.67
CA PRO A 53 -6.81 2.57 -13.35
C PRO A 53 -6.98 1.42 -12.35
N LYS A 54 -7.40 0.24 -12.81
CA LYS A 54 -7.49 -0.97 -11.95
C LYS A 54 -6.13 -1.43 -11.46
N GLN A 55 -5.12 -1.46 -12.34
CA GLN A 55 -3.75 -1.81 -11.97
C GLN A 55 -3.15 -0.81 -10.99
N PHE A 56 -3.44 0.48 -11.15
CA PHE A 56 -3.04 1.50 -10.19
C PHE A 56 -3.63 1.29 -8.81
N ILE A 57 -4.92 0.94 -8.72
CA ILE A 57 -5.59 0.63 -7.45
C ILE A 57 -4.94 -0.58 -6.78
N ILE A 58 -4.69 -1.66 -7.54
CA ILE A 58 -4.04 -2.87 -7.02
C ILE A 58 -2.63 -2.56 -6.52
N LEU A 59 -1.87 -1.77 -7.29
CA LEU A 59 -0.54 -1.35 -6.92
C LEU A 59 -0.54 -0.51 -5.65
N ALA A 60 -1.40 0.51 -5.56
CA ALA A 60 -1.49 1.38 -4.39
C ALA A 60 -2.02 0.65 -3.14
N ALA A 61 -2.90 -0.34 -3.30
CA ALA A 61 -3.39 -1.13 -2.17
C ALA A 61 -2.37 -2.15 -1.64
N ALA A 62 -1.32 -2.46 -2.38
CA ALA A 62 -0.38 -3.53 -2.05
C ALA A 62 0.41 -3.26 -0.76
N GLY A 63 0.92 -2.04 -0.56
CA GLY A 63 1.63 -1.65 0.66
C GLY A 63 0.75 -1.77 1.92
N PRO A 64 -0.39 -1.07 1.96
CA PRO A 64 -1.34 -1.20 3.07
C PRO A 64 -1.79 -2.64 3.32
N ALA A 65 -2.01 -3.43 2.27
CA ALA A 65 -2.40 -4.84 2.39
C ALA A 65 -1.33 -5.68 3.10
N VAL A 66 -0.05 -5.49 2.77
CA VAL A 66 1.06 -6.16 3.48
C VAL A 66 1.03 -5.84 4.96
N ASN A 67 0.88 -4.57 5.32
CA ASN A 67 0.83 -4.16 6.72
C ASN A 67 -0.36 -4.78 7.46
N LEU A 68 -1.54 -4.82 6.85
CA LEU A 68 -2.72 -5.44 7.46
C LEU A 68 -2.55 -6.94 7.63
N VAL A 69 -1.96 -7.64 6.67
CA VAL A 69 -1.64 -9.09 6.77
C VAL A 69 -0.63 -9.35 7.88
N LEU A 70 0.41 -8.52 7.99
CA LEU A 70 1.42 -8.64 9.06
C LEU A 70 0.80 -8.39 10.45
N ALA A 71 -0.06 -7.39 10.57
CA ALA A 71 -0.79 -7.13 11.81
C ALA A 71 -1.71 -8.29 12.19
N ALA A 72 -2.48 -8.82 11.23
CA ALA A 72 -3.35 -9.98 11.44
C ALA A 72 -2.56 -11.22 11.87
N GLY A 73 -1.42 -11.49 11.22
CA GLY A 73 -0.51 -12.56 11.60
C GLY A 73 0.05 -12.39 13.01
N GLY A 74 0.43 -11.17 13.38
CA GLY A 74 0.87 -10.84 14.74
C GLY A 74 -0.22 -11.05 15.80
N ILE A 75 -1.45 -10.66 15.49
CA ILE A 75 -2.62 -10.89 16.36
C ILE A 75 -2.89 -12.40 16.52
N ALA A 76 -2.87 -13.14 15.40
CA ALA A 76 -3.06 -14.59 15.45
C ALA A 76 -1.99 -15.28 16.30
N TRP A 77 -0.73 -14.85 16.20
CA TRP A 77 0.35 -15.33 17.04
C TRP A 77 0.11 -15.04 18.52
N LEU A 78 -0.40 -13.85 18.85
CA LEU A 78 -0.69 -13.42 20.22
C LEU A 78 -1.75 -14.27 20.90
N LEU A 79 -2.66 -14.91 20.16
CA LEU A 79 -3.70 -15.80 20.72
C LEU A 79 -3.13 -17.05 21.37
N GLY A 80 -1.94 -17.52 20.92
CA GLY A 80 -1.31 -18.74 21.43
C GLY A 80 -0.02 -18.50 22.25
N HIS A 81 0.44 -17.27 22.38
CA HIS A 81 1.73 -16.96 22.99
C HIS A 81 1.64 -15.74 23.93
N PRO A 82 2.52 -15.67 24.95
CA PRO A 82 2.54 -14.52 25.86
C PRO A 82 2.84 -13.23 25.12
N ALA A 83 2.12 -12.16 25.49
CA ALA A 83 2.31 -10.85 24.91
C ALA A 83 3.72 -10.31 25.23
N SER A 84 4.44 -9.91 24.20
CA SER A 84 5.68 -9.17 24.34
C SER A 84 5.50 -7.73 23.86
N TYR A 85 6.20 -6.81 24.49
CA TYR A 85 6.16 -5.39 24.10
C TYR A 85 6.48 -5.18 22.60
N ARG A 86 7.49 -5.90 22.08
CA ARG A 86 7.89 -5.80 20.67
C ARG A 86 6.80 -6.30 19.72
N LEU A 87 6.12 -7.38 20.08
CA LEU A 87 5.02 -7.92 19.27
C LEU A 87 3.83 -6.95 19.24
N CYS A 88 3.45 -6.41 20.40
CA CYS A 88 2.38 -5.43 20.48
C CYS A 88 2.70 -4.16 19.66
N TYR A 89 3.95 -3.68 19.77
CA TYR A 89 4.41 -2.55 18.96
C TYR A 89 4.40 -2.86 17.46
N PHE A 90 4.87 -4.05 17.05
CA PHE A 90 4.84 -4.50 15.65
C PHE A 90 3.42 -4.51 15.07
N ILE A 91 2.46 -5.06 15.83
CA ILE A 91 1.05 -5.09 15.43
C ILE A 91 0.52 -3.65 15.29
N ALA A 92 0.72 -2.82 16.32
CA ALA A 92 0.26 -1.43 16.32
C ALA A 92 0.88 -0.61 15.18
N ALA A 93 2.19 -0.75 14.95
CA ALA A 93 2.90 -0.05 13.87
C ALA A 93 2.34 -0.43 12.49
N ASN A 94 2.11 -1.72 12.25
CA ASN A 94 1.54 -2.16 10.97
C ASN A 94 0.09 -1.71 10.79
N LEU A 95 -0.74 -1.75 11.84
CA LEU A 95 -2.12 -1.23 11.77
C LEU A 95 -2.14 0.27 11.48
N LEU A 96 -1.32 1.05 12.18
CA LEU A 96 -1.24 2.50 11.99
C LEU A 96 -0.70 2.85 10.61
N LEU A 97 0.39 2.21 10.17
CA LEU A 97 0.96 2.42 8.83
C LEU A 97 -0.06 2.09 7.73
N GLY A 98 -0.71 0.92 7.81
CA GLY A 98 -1.70 0.51 6.83
C GLY A 98 -2.91 1.45 6.80
N ALA A 99 -3.46 1.81 7.97
CA ALA A 99 -4.61 2.71 8.07
C ALA A 99 -4.27 4.13 7.60
N PHE A 100 -3.09 4.66 8.01
CA PHE A 100 -2.66 6.00 7.62
C PHE A 100 -2.46 6.11 6.11
N ASN A 101 -1.81 5.14 5.47
CA ASN A 101 -1.60 5.15 4.03
C ASN A 101 -2.89 4.98 3.23
N LEU A 102 -3.97 4.45 3.81
CA LEU A 102 -5.30 4.39 3.17
C LEU A 102 -6.09 5.70 3.23
N LEU A 103 -5.62 6.72 3.96
CA LEU A 103 -6.29 8.01 3.98
C LEU A 103 -6.25 8.68 2.59
N PRO A 104 -7.34 9.34 2.16
CA PRO A 104 -7.41 10.02 0.86
C PRO A 104 -6.68 11.37 0.89
N ILE A 105 -5.44 11.39 1.37
CA ILE A 105 -4.58 12.57 1.48
C ILE A 105 -3.55 12.50 0.37
N HIS A 106 -3.33 13.62 -0.31
CA HIS A 106 -2.36 13.72 -1.40
C HIS A 106 -0.97 13.26 -0.95
N GLY A 107 -0.36 12.35 -1.73
CA GLY A 107 0.93 11.75 -1.42
C GLY A 107 0.85 10.38 -0.73
N LEU A 108 -0.33 9.93 -0.28
CA LEU A 108 -0.56 8.61 0.29
C LEU A 108 -1.23 7.67 -0.73
N ASP A 109 -1.18 6.37 -0.46
CA ASP A 109 -1.76 5.34 -1.34
C ASP A 109 -3.28 5.48 -1.48
N GLY A 110 -3.97 5.85 -0.40
CA GLY A 110 -5.41 6.08 -0.39
C GLY A 110 -5.85 7.18 -1.35
N TRP A 111 -5.03 8.21 -1.56
CA TRP A 111 -5.28 9.21 -2.59
C TRP A 111 -5.24 8.61 -4.00
N GLN A 112 -4.23 7.78 -4.29
CA GLN A 112 -4.10 7.13 -5.59
C GLN A 112 -5.27 6.17 -5.86
N ILE A 113 -5.69 5.42 -4.83
CA ILE A 113 -6.87 4.53 -4.89
C ILE A 113 -8.12 5.36 -5.21
N ASN A 114 -8.38 6.43 -4.44
CA ASN A 114 -9.58 7.25 -4.60
C ASN A 114 -9.64 7.93 -5.96
N SER A 115 -8.53 8.51 -6.41
CA SER A 115 -8.44 9.18 -7.73
C SER A 115 -8.72 8.20 -8.87
N ASN A 116 -8.16 7.00 -8.83
CA ASN A 116 -8.37 6.00 -9.89
C ASN A 116 -9.77 5.36 -9.83
N LEU A 117 -10.38 5.25 -8.64
CA LEU A 117 -11.79 4.86 -8.51
C LEU A 117 -12.70 5.90 -9.19
N GLY A 118 -12.46 7.19 -9.00
CA GLY A 118 -13.20 8.27 -9.67
C GLY A 118 -13.16 8.13 -11.19
N ILE A 119 -12.00 7.84 -11.77
CA ILE A 119 -11.82 7.61 -13.22
C ILE A 119 -12.65 6.40 -13.66
N LEU A 120 -12.62 5.29 -12.95
CA LEU A 120 -13.38 4.08 -13.27
C LEU A 120 -14.90 4.33 -13.24
N PHE A 121 -15.39 5.08 -12.24
CA PHE A 121 -16.82 5.45 -12.16
C PHE A 121 -17.24 6.32 -13.33
N HIS A 122 -16.44 7.33 -13.68
CA HIS A 122 -16.75 8.22 -14.81
C HIS A 122 -16.81 7.46 -16.14
N PHE A 123 -15.89 6.53 -16.37
CA PHE A 123 -15.85 5.69 -17.58
C PHE A 123 -17.08 4.79 -17.68
N LYS A 124 -17.49 4.19 -16.54
CA LYS A 124 -18.67 3.30 -16.48
C LYS A 124 -19.96 4.04 -16.80
N ILE A 125 -20.12 5.27 -16.30
CA ILE A 125 -21.31 6.10 -16.55
C ILE A 125 -21.39 6.49 -18.04
N GLN A 126 -20.28 6.85 -18.67
CA GLN A 126 -20.25 7.19 -20.09
C GLN A 126 -20.60 6.00 -20.98
N THR A 127 -20.06 4.82 -20.69
CA THR A 127 -20.35 3.58 -21.45
C THR A 127 -21.84 3.21 -21.36
N GLN A 128 -22.45 3.40 -20.19
CA GLN A 128 -23.87 3.10 -19.97
C GLN A 128 -24.78 4.09 -20.70
N LYS A 129 -24.41 5.38 -20.82
CA LYS A 129 -25.15 6.37 -21.62
C LYS A 129 -25.16 6.04 -23.11
N HIS A 130 -24.02 5.59 -23.65
CA HIS A 130 -23.98 5.16 -25.07
C HIS A 130 -24.74 3.89 -25.37
N SER A 131 -24.88 2.99 -24.39
CA SER A 131 -25.68 1.75 -24.58
C SER A 131 -27.18 1.96 -24.46
N CYS A 132 -27.66 3.07 -23.92
CA CYS A 132 -29.09 3.39 -23.82
C CYS A 132 -29.61 4.22 -25.00
N VAL A 133 -28.77 4.61 -25.97
CA VAL A 133 -29.09 5.48 -27.10
C VAL A 133 -29.15 4.68 -28.43
N ASN A 134 -28.77 3.41 -28.41
CA ASN A 134 -28.93 2.44 -29.50
C ASN A 134 -30.05 1.45 -29.21
#